data_9dfbf31d505c4f5e7d9f0f4617bcd01a
#
_entry.id   9dfbf31d505c4f5e7d9f0f4617bcd01a
#
_cell.length_a   1.000
_cell.length_b   1.000
_cell.length_c   1.000
_cell.angle_alpha   90.00
_cell.angle_beta   90.00
_cell.angle_gamma   90.00
#
_symmetry.space_group_name_H-M   'P 1'
#
loop_
_entity.id
_entity.type
_entity.pdbx_description
1 polymer ?
#
loop_
_entity_poly.entity_id
_entity_poly.type
_entity_poly.pdbx_seq_one_letter_code
_entity_poly.pdbx_strand_id
1 'polypeptide(L)'
;ILQSSFCQGLAARSLEESEPLLKGQSIVLADDHIQFVDTFNNLTSRMNDDSYSKLDIDEIIRELLQIRLEFAQLAISAVNLELKLQGGRAYATSSASSRRFREAAFLPIQAPTEVQLKWILSQLK
;
A
#
# COMPACT_ATOMS: atom_id res chain seq x y z
N ILE A 1 5.07 -4.79 12.11
CA ILE A 1 5.17 -5.81 11.05
C ILE A 1 3.79 -6.32 10.64
N LEU A 2 2.92 -6.65 11.61
CA LEU A 2 1.56 -7.15 11.29
C LEU A 2 0.76 -6.15 10.47
N GLN A 3 0.84 -4.86 10.80
CA GLN A 3 0.14 -3.81 10.06
C GLN A 3 0.72 -3.65 8.65
N SER A 4 2.05 -3.78 8.50
CA SER A 4 2.67 -3.73 7.19
C SER A 4 2.23 -4.92 6.34
N SER A 5 2.11 -6.11 6.93
CA SER A 5 1.64 -7.29 6.22
C SER A 5 0.18 -7.16 5.79
N PHE A 6 -0.66 -6.54 6.61
CA PHE A 6 -2.05 -6.26 6.23
C PHE A 6 -2.10 -5.31 5.02
N CYS A 7 -1.34 -4.22 5.07
CA CYS A 7 -1.28 -3.26 3.97
C CYS A 7 -0.71 -3.92 2.70
N GLN A 8 0.31 -4.77 2.86
CA GLN A 8 0.91 -5.51 1.75
C GLN A 8 -0.13 -6.41 1.09
N GLY A 9 -0.89 -7.17 1.88
CA GLY A 9 -1.92 -8.06 1.35
C GLY A 9 -3.02 -7.30 0.62
N LEU A 10 -3.44 -6.18 1.17
CA LEU A 10 -4.47 -5.34 0.55
C LEU A 10 -3.98 -4.77 -0.78
N ALA A 11 -2.76 -4.25 -0.81
CA ALA A 11 -2.17 -3.72 -2.05
C ALA A 11 -1.99 -4.82 -3.09
N ALA A 12 -1.48 -5.99 -2.69
CA ALA A 12 -1.28 -7.11 -3.61
C ALA A 12 -2.59 -7.54 -4.26
N ARG A 13 -3.65 -7.67 -3.47
CA ARG A 13 -4.95 -8.09 -3.98
C ARG A 13 -5.52 -7.07 -4.95
N SER A 14 -5.44 -5.79 -4.61
CA SER A 14 -5.94 -4.73 -5.50
C SER A 14 -5.17 -4.69 -6.82
N LEU A 15 -3.86 -4.86 -6.79
CA LEU A 15 -3.05 -4.88 -8.00
C LEU A 15 -3.35 -6.11 -8.87
N GLU A 16 -3.56 -7.28 -8.25
CA GLU A 16 -3.97 -8.49 -8.98
C GLU A 16 -5.33 -8.31 -9.66
N GLU A 17 -6.30 -7.77 -8.94
CA GLU A 17 -7.65 -7.57 -9.48
C GLU A 17 -7.68 -6.49 -10.56
N SER A 18 -6.73 -5.54 -10.52
CA SER A 18 -6.64 -4.47 -11.50
C SER A 18 -6.07 -4.96 -12.84
N GLU A 19 -5.16 -5.92 -12.82
CA GLU A 19 -4.42 -6.33 -14.02
C GLU A 19 -5.34 -6.73 -15.19
N PRO A 20 -6.33 -7.62 -15.01
CA PRO A 20 -7.20 -8.01 -16.13
C PRO A 20 -8.12 -6.91 -16.62
N LEU A 21 -8.25 -5.81 -15.88
CA LEU A 21 -9.08 -4.68 -16.26
C LEU A 21 -8.34 -3.64 -17.12
N LEU A 22 -7.02 -3.80 -17.29
CA LEU A 22 -6.18 -2.88 -18.08
C LEU A 22 -6.28 -3.21 -19.56
N LYS A 23 -7.43 -2.94 -20.14
CA LYS A 23 -7.71 -3.20 -21.56
C LYS A 23 -8.66 -2.13 -22.12
N GLY A 24 -8.70 -1.98 -23.42
CA GLY A 24 -9.53 -0.96 -24.08
C GLY A 24 -9.10 0.43 -23.62
N GLN A 25 -10.05 1.27 -23.25
CA GLN A 25 -9.77 2.63 -22.80
C GLN A 25 -8.97 2.65 -21.49
N SER A 26 -9.12 1.62 -20.67
CA SER A 26 -8.44 1.56 -19.37
C SER A 26 -6.94 1.35 -19.48
N ILE A 27 -6.42 1.07 -20.68
CA ILE A 27 -4.97 0.92 -20.88
C ILE A 27 -4.20 2.20 -20.54
N VAL A 28 -4.88 3.35 -20.49
CA VAL A 28 -4.24 4.61 -20.12
C VAL A 28 -3.74 4.60 -18.67
N LEU A 29 -4.24 3.68 -17.83
CA LEU A 29 -3.81 3.53 -16.44
C LEU A 29 -2.73 2.45 -16.28
N ALA A 30 -2.27 1.83 -17.37
CA ALA A 30 -1.27 0.76 -17.30
C ALA A 30 0.05 1.25 -16.68
N ASP A 31 0.47 2.47 -16.98
CA ASP A 31 1.71 3.01 -16.43
C ASP A 31 1.60 3.19 -14.91
N ASP A 32 0.46 3.65 -14.42
CA ASP A 32 0.22 3.77 -12.98
C ASP A 32 0.28 2.39 -12.32
N HIS A 33 -0.32 1.39 -12.93
CA HIS A 33 -0.30 0.02 -12.42
C HIS A 33 1.14 -0.50 -12.33
N ILE A 34 1.93 -0.31 -13.37
CA ILE A 34 3.33 -0.75 -13.41
C ILE A 34 4.11 -0.06 -12.28
N GLN A 35 3.91 1.24 -12.10
CA GLN A 35 4.59 1.98 -11.04
C GLN A 35 4.23 1.44 -9.66
N PHE A 36 2.97 1.11 -9.42
CA PHE A 36 2.53 0.57 -8.13
C PHE A 36 3.08 -0.84 -7.90
N VAL A 37 3.15 -1.67 -8.94
CA VAL A 37 3.77 -3.00 -8.84
C VAL A 37 5.26 -2.87 -8.50
N ASP A 38 5.96 -1.96 -9.15
CA ASP A 38 7.37 -1.72 -8.86
C ASP A 38 7.58 -1.26 -7.42
N THR A 39 6.74 -0.34 -6.95
CA THR A 39 6.78 0.12 -5.56
C THR A 39 6.51 -1.03 -4.60
N PHE A 40 5.52 -1.86 -4.90
CA PHE A 40 5.18 -3.03 -4.09
C PHE A 40 6.38 -3.98 -3.98
N ASN A 41 7.03 -4.27 -5.09
CA ASN A 41 8.18 -5.17 -5.10
C ASN A 41 9.36 -4.60 -4.33
N ASN A 42 9.58 -3.30 -4.45
CA ASN A 42 10.65 -2.61 -3.71
C ASN A 42 10.40 -2.67 -2.20
N LEU A 43 9.18 -2.36 -1.77
CA LEU A 43 8.82 -2.38 -0.35
C LEU A 43 8.89 -3.79 0.22
N THR A 44 8.46 -4.80 -0.55
CA THR A 44 8.54 -6.19 -0.12
C THR A 44 9.99 -6.62 0.07
N SER A 45 10.88 -6.25 -0.85
CA SER A 45 12.30 -6.54 -0.73
C SER A 45 12.91 -5.89 0.50
N ARG A 46 12.57 -4.62 0.75
CA ARG A 46 13.07 -3.90 1.93
C ARG A 46 12.59 -4.53 3.23
N MET A 47 11.34 -4.99 3.26
CA MET A 47 10.78 -5.61 4.46
C MET A 47 11.46 -6.94 4.78
N ASN A 48 11.92 -7.67 3.76
CA ASN A 48 12.53 -8.99 3.91
C ASN A 48 14.06 -8.94 3.88
N ASP A 49 14.66 -7.76 3.93
CA ASP A 49 16.10 -7.59 3.82
C ASP A 49 16.82 -8.08 5.09
N ASP A 50 17.79 -8.97 4.92
CA ASP A 50 18.60 -9.51 6.01
C ASP A 50 19.62 -8.51 6.54
N SER A 51 19.86 -7.41 5.84
CA SER A 51 20.85 -6.41 6.24
C SER A 51 20.49 -5.68 7.53
N TYR A 52 19.26 -5.85 8.04
CA TYR A 52 18.84 -5.30 9.32
C TYR A 52 19.75 -5.72 10.48
N SER A 53 20.36 -6.89 10.39
CA SER A 53 21.27 -7.37 11.42
C SER A 53 22.52 -6.49 11.58
N LYS A 54 22.82 -5.67 10.58
CA LYS A 54 24.00 -4.77 10.56
C LYS A 54 23.67 -3.35 11.02
N LEU A 55 22.39 -3.05 11.24
CA LEU A 55 21.94 -1.72 11.64
C LEU A 55 21.77 -1.66 13.15
N ASP A 56 21.89 -0.45 13.72
CA ASP A 56 21.53 -0.26 15.12
C ASP A 56 20.00 -0.25 15.26
N ILE A 57 19.53 -0.27 16.51
CA ILE A 57 18.09 -0.42 16.77
C ILE A 57 17.28 0.78 16.28
N ASP A 58 17.85 1.99 16.36
CA ASP A 58 17.16 3.21 15.89
C ASP A 58 17.02 3.19 14.36
N GLU A 59 18.02 2.71 13.66
CA GLU A 59 17.98 2.58 12.20
C GLU A 59 16.95 1.53 11.78
N ILE A 60 16.88 0.41 12.52
CA ILE A 60 15.88 -0.63 12.25
C ILE A 60 14.47 -0.08 12.44
N ILE A 61 14.24 0.62 13.56
CA ILE A 61 12.94 1.20 13.87
C ILE A 61 12.53 2.20 12.79
N ARG A 62 13.44 3.07 12.39
CA ARG A 62 13.17 4.05 11.32
C ARG A 62 12.76 3.36 10.03
N GLU A 63 13.51 2.35 9.60
CA GLU A 63 13.22 1.64 8.35
C GLU A 63 11.88 0.93 8.41
N LEU A 64 11.56 0.25 9.52
CA LEU A 64 10.30 -0.45 9.67
C LEU A 64 9.10 0.51 9.67
N LEU A 65 9.23 1.67 10.34
CA LEU A 65 8.18 2.68 10.35
C LEU A 65 7.99 3.29 8.96
N GLN A 66 9.08 3.53 8.25
CA GLN A 66 9.02 4.06 6.89
C GLN A 66 8.33 3.08 5.94
N ILE A 67 8.67 1.80 6.04
CA ILE A 67 8.03 0.74 5.25
C ILE A 67 6.54 0.69 5.57
N ARG A 68 6.17 0.76 6.84
CA ARG A 68 4.76 0.76 7.27
C ARG A 68 3.99 1.90 6.63
N LEU A 69 4.58 3.10 6.66
CA LEU A 69 3.96 4.28 6.07
C LEU A 69 3.81 4.14 4.56
N GLU A 70 4.85 3.69 3.88
CA GLU A 70 4.83 3.56 2.42
C GLU A 70 3.86 2.46 1.96
N PHE A 71 3.76 1.35 2.68
CA PHE A 71 2.78 0.31 2.36
C PHE A 71 1.35 0.81 2.53
N ALA A 72 1.08 1.60 3.57
CA ALA A 72 -0.26 2.18 3.75
C ALA A 72 -0.61 3.12 2.59
N GLN A 73 0.33 3.96 2.17
CA GLN A 73 0.13 4.86 1.05
C GLN A 73 -0.07 4.08 -0.26
N LEU A 74 0.72 3.03 -0.47
CA LEU A 74 0.58 2.18 -1.65
C LEU A 74 -0.77 1.47 -1.68
N ALA A 75 -1.22 0.95 -0.54
CA ALA A 75 -2.51 0.26 -0.46
C ALA A 75 -3.66 1.20 -0.88
N ILE A 76 -3.63 2.44 -0.39
CA ILE A 76 -4.63 3.44 -0.76
C ILE A 76 -4.57 3.72 -2.27
N SER A 77 -3.38 3.90 -2.82
CA SER A 77 -3.19 4.18 -4.24
C SER A 77 -3.65 3.00 -5.11
N ALA A 78 -3.33 1.77 -4.70
CA ALA A 78 -3.72 0.57 -5.44
C ALA A 78 -5.23 0.36 -5.42
N VAL A 79 -5.87 0.59 -4.27
CA VAL A 79 -7.33 0.47 -4.16
C VAL A 79 -8.01 1.54 -4.99
N ASN A 80 -7.51 2.77 -5.00
CA ASN A 80 -8.06 3.84 -5.84
C ASN A 80 -7.93 3.49 -7.32
N LEU A 81 -6.80 2.90 -7.72
CA LEU A 81 -6.64 2.43 -9.10
C LEU A 81 -7.69 1.38 -9.45
N GLU A 82 -7.88 0.40 -8.57
CA GLU A 82 -8.89 -0.65 -8.76
C GLU A 82 -10.28 -0.06 -8.94
N LEU A 83 -10.65 0.93 -8.10
CA LEU A 83 -11.94 1.59 -8.19
C LEU A 83 -12.12 2.30 -9.53
N LYS A 84 -11.09 2.98 -10.01
CA LYS A 84 -11.14 3.65 -11.30
C LYS A 84 -11.35 2.65 -12.43
N LEU A 85 -10.72 1.48 -12.35
CA LEU A 85 -10.83 0.44 -13.37
C LEU A 85 -12.17 -0.28 -13.33
N GLN A 86 -12.73 -0.47 -12.13
CA GLN A 86 -14.05 -1.09 -11.96
C GLN A 86 -15.19 -0.16 -12.39
N GLY A 87 -14.98 1.14 -12.30
CA GLY A 87 -16.02 2.12 -12.62
C GLY A 87 -17.19 2.07 -11.64
N GLY A 88 -18.40 2.25 -12.15
CA GLY A 88 -19.60 2.33 -11.31
C GLY A 88 -19.86 1.12 -10.43
N ARG A 89 -19.38 -0.05 -10.83
CA ARG A 89 -19.57 -1.28 -10.05
C ARG A 89 -18.86 -1.22 -8.70
N ALA A 90 -17.82 -0.40 -8.58
CA ALA A 90 -17.07 -0.28 -7.34
C ALA A 90 -17.89 0.33 -6.22
N TYR A 91 -18.94 1.06 -6.54
CA TYR A 91 -19.79 1.70 -5.52
C TYR A 91 -20.82 0.77 -4.89
N ALA A 92 -20.99 -0.43 -5.44
CA ALA A 92 -21.89 -1.42 -4.82
C ALA A 92 -21.30 -1.85 -3.48
N THR A 93 -22.09 -1.71 -2.39
CA THR A 93 -21.59 -2.02 -1.04
C THR A 93 -21.19 -3.47 -0.85
N SER A 94 -21.75 -4.37 -1.69
CA SER A 94 -21.42 -5.79 -1.64
C SER A 94 -20.18 -6.16 -2.44
N SER A 95 -19.60 -5.23 -3.22
CA SER A 95 -18.44 -5.55 -4.04
C SER A 95 -17.17 -5.69 -3.20
N ALA A 96 -16.27 -6.57 -3.62
CA ALA A 96 -14.97 -6.74 -2.97
C ALA A 96 -14.12 -5.46 -3.10
N SER A 97 -14.24 -4.76 -4.23
CA SER A 97 -13.54 -3.48 -4.44
C SER A 97 -13.98 -2.42 -3.43
N SER A 98 -15.28 -2.33 -3.18
CA SER A 98 -15.84 -1.39 -2.21
C SER A 98 -15.33 -1.71 -0.80
N ARG A 99 -15.28 -2.99 -0.44
CA ARG A 99 -14.76 -3.42 0.87
C ARG A 99 -13.29 -3.03 1.01
N ARG A 100 -12.47 -3.29 -0.02
CA ARG A 100 -11.05 -2.93 0.01
C ARG A 100 -10.87 -1.42 0.14
N PHE A 101 -11.73 -0.64 -0.50
CA PHE A 101 -11.68 0.82 -0.38
C PHE A 101 -11.93 1.25 1.07
N ARG A 102 -12.94 0.69 1.72
CA ARG A 102 -13.25 1.03 3.12
C ARG A 102 -12.09 0.64 4.03
N GLU A 103 -11.49 -0.53 3.82
CA GLU A 103 -10.34 -0.99 4.60
C GLU A 103 -9.14 -0.06 4.40
N ALA A 104 -8.85 0.31 3.16
CA ALA A 104 -7.72 1.18 2.85
C ALA A 104 -7.91 2.58 3.41
N ALA A 105 -9.13 3.11 3.35
CA ALA A 105 -9.42 4.45 3.86
C ALA A 105 -9.17 4.57 5.37
N PHE A 106 -9.24 3.46 6.10
CA PHE A 106 -9.00 3.45 7.53
C PHE A 106 -7.50 3.45 7.89
N LEU A 107 -6.63 3.04 6.97
CA LEU A 107 -5.20 2.87 7.27
C LEU A 107 -4.52 4.12 7.82
N PRO A 108 -4.77 5.33 7.27
CA PRO A 108 -4.09 6.53 7.79
C PRO A 108 -4.52 6.90 9.22
N ILE A 109 -5.68 6.43 9.66
CA ILE A 109 -6.23 6.74 10.99
C ILE A 109 -6.15 5.58 11.96
N GLN A 110 -5.72 4.41 11.50
CA GLN A 110 -5.47 3.25 12.36
C GLN A 110 -4.15 3.45 13.12
N ALA A 111 -4.14 3.14 14.39
CA ALA A 111 -2.96 3.37 15.23
C ALA A 111 -1.82 2.41 14.86
N PRO A 112 -0.56 2.87 14.76
CA PRO A 112 -0.19 4.27 14.77
C PRO A 112 -0.63 4.99 13.50
N THR A 113 -1.19 6.19 13.64
CA THR A 113 -1.73 6.93 12.51
C THR A 113 -0.61 7.44 11.59
N GLU A 114 -0.99 7.83 10.36
CA GLU A 114 -0.03 8.43 9.43
C GLU A 114 0.66 9.65 10.04
N VAL A 115 -0.11 10.49 10.74
CA VAL A 115 0.44 11.67 11.42
C VAL A 115 1.46 11.24 12.48
N GLN A 116 1.13 10.23 13.29
CA GLN A 116 2.05 9.73 14.31
C GLN A 116 3.32 9.15 13.68
N LEU A 117 3.20 8.40 12.60
CA LEU A 117 4.36 7.82 11.92
C LEU A 117 5.28 8.89 11.36
N LYS A 118 4.72 9.90 10.72
CA LYS A 118 5.51 11.01 10.18
C LYS A 118 6.19 11.81 11.28
N TRP A 119 5.49 12.02 12.39
CA TRP A 119 6.07 12.74 13.54
C TRP A 119 7.24 11.97 14.14
N ILE A 120 7.05 10.65 14.38
CA ILE A 120 8.10 9.79 14.94
C ILE A 120 9.33 9.80 14.03
N LEU A 121 9.13 9.65 12.72
CA LEU A 121 10.21 9.64 11.74
C LEU A 121 10.99 10.97 11.76
N SER A 122 10.30 12.08 11.97
CA SER A 122 10.95 13.39 12.03
C SER A 122 11.84 13.53 13.25
N GLN A 123 11.57 12.78 14.33
CA GLN A 123 12.36 12.81 15.55
C GLN A 123 13.59 11.89 15.52
N LEU A 124 13.61 10.93 14.59
CA LEU A 124 14.67 9.93 14.51
C LEU A 124 15.85 10.34 13.61
N LYS A 125 15.93 11.58 13.23
CA LYS A 125 17.01 12.08 12.37
C LYS A 125 18.35 12.10 13.07
#